data_456f825f5b1d6118eccdc5843c7cb7d3
#
_entry.id   456f825f5b1d6118eccdc5843c7cb7d3
#
_cell.length_a   1.000
_cell.length_b   1.000
_cell.length_c   1.000
_cell.angle_alpha   90.00
_cell.angle_beta   90.00
_cell.angle_gamma   90.00
#
_symmetry.space_group_name_H-M   'P 1'
#
loop_
_entity.id
_entity.type
_entity.pdbx_description
1 polymer ?
#
loop_
_entity_poly.entity_id
_entity_poly.type
_entity_poly.pdbx_seq_one_letter_code
_entity_poly.pdbx_strand_id
1 'polypeptide(L)'
;MGDPFGYEAWQGHFELPCLNLRNPEVRQYLFDSIQFWVDNFNIDGIRLDCANVLDFGFMKELREKTSAMKPDFWLMGEVIHGEYNRWVNPEMLHSVTNYELHKALYSGHNDHNYFEIAHNVRRLEAVEDRFTPLWTTTTRTGSQVN
;
A
#
# COMPACT_ATOMS: atom_id res chain seq x y z
N MET A 1 -3.22 23.43 -8.49
CA MET A 1 -4.03 23.59 -9.72
C MET A 1 -4.91 22.35 -9.78
N GLY A 2 -6.23 22.50 -9.74
CA GLY A 2 -7.14 21.36 -9.86
C GLY A 2 -7.19 20.87 -11.30
N ASP A 3 -7.65 19.63 -11.48
CA ASP A 3 -7.84 19.04 -12.79
C ASP A 3 -8.90 19.84 -13.60
N PRO A 4 -8.81 19.89 -14.94
CA PRO A 4 -9.66 20.73 -15.77
C PRO A 4 -11.17 20.39 -15.71
N PHE A 5 -11.53 19.25 -15.14
CA PHE A 5 -12.91 18.78 -14.99
C PHE A 5 -13.53 19.10 -13.61
N GLY A 6 -12.86 19.90 -12.76
CA GLY A 6 -13.41 20.46 -11.52
C GLY A 6 -13.45 19.53 -10.29
N TYR A 7 -12.84 18.34 -10.37
CA TYR A 7 -12.59 17.43 -9.25
C TYR A 7 -11.17 16.88 -9.32
N GLU A 8 -10.68 16.32 -8.25
CA GLU A 8 -9.37 15.67 -8.18
C GLU A 8 -9.48 14.22 -8.71
N ALA A 9 -8.55 13.82 -9.58
CA ALA A 9 -8.50 12.48 -10.14
C ALA A 9 -7.08 11.92 -10.09
N TRP A 10 -6.97 10.60 -10.08
CA TRP A 10 -5.68 9.92 -10.05
C TRP A 10 -4.88 10.22 -11.33
N GLN A 11 -3.74 10.90 -11.17
CA GLN A 11 -2.84 11.30 -12.26
C GLN A 11 -3.52 12.05 -13.44
N GLY A 12 -4.63 12.74 -13.17
CA GLY A 12 -5.38 13.47 -14.20
C GLY A 12 -6.32 12.62 -15.06
N HIS A 13 -6.51 11.36 -14.70
CA HIS A 13 -7.47 10.47 -15.37
C HIS A 13 -8.88 10.74 -14.87
N PHE A 14 -9.71 11.43 -15.66
CA PHE A 14 -11.05 11.88 -15.26
C PHE A 14 -12.00 10.73 -14.87
N GLU A 15 -11.78 9.54 -15.40
CA GLU A 15 -12.51 8.31 -15.09
C GLU A 15 -12.17 7.69 -13.73
N LEU A 16 -11.11 8.20 -13.06
CA LEU A 16 -10.63 7.71 -11.78
C LEU A 16 -10.66 8.82 -10.71
N PRO A 17 -11.88 9.26 -10.28
CA PRO A 17 -12.00 10.32 -9.30
C PRO A 17 -11.44 9.91 -7.93
N CYS A 18 -10.70 10.81 -7.29
CA CYS A 18 -10.19 10.63 -5.94
C CYS A 18 -11.28 10.90 -4.91
N LEU A 19 -11.49 9.96 -3.99
CA LEU A 19 -12.37 10.18 -2.85
C LEU A 19 -11.72 11.17 -1.86
N ASN A 20 -12.53 12.09 -1.34
CA ASN A 20 -12.07 13.00 -0.29
C ASN A 20 -11.98 12.26 1.05
N LEU A 21 -10.82 11.65 1.33
CA LEU A 21 -10.58 10.91 2.57
C LEU A 21 -10.50 11.79 3.84
N ARG A 22 -10.67 13.12 3.72
CA ARG A 22 -10.85 14.01 4.86
C ARG A 22 -12.31 14.23 5.22
N ASN A 23 -13.23 13.82 4.35
CA ASN A 23 -14.66 13.84 4.63
C ASN A 23 -15.03 12.67 5.57
N PRO A 24 -15.61 12.95 6.76
CA PRO A 24 -15.94 11.89 7.71
C PRO A 24 -17.02 10.91 7.21
N GLU A 25 -17.95 11.36 6.38
CA GLU A 25 -18.98 10.49 5.79
C GLU A 25 -18.36 9.48 4.81
N VAL A 26 -17.35 9.91 4.00
CA VAL A 26 -16.61 9.03 3.13
C VAL A 26 -15.82 8.00 3.92
N ARG A 27 -15.14 8.41 4.99
CA ARG A 27 -14.43 7.49 5.89
C ARG A 27 -15.38 6.48 6.50
N GLN A 28 -16.51 6.94 7.04
CA GLN A 28 -17.50 6.04 7.67
C GLN A 28 -18.00 5.01 6.66
N TYR A 29 -18.37 5.43 5.46
CA TYR A 29 -18.81 4.53 4.39
C TYR A 29 -17.78 3.44 4.07
N LEU A 30 -16.49 3.81 4.00
CA LEU A 30 -15.41 2.86 3.73
C LEU A 30 -15.22 1.88 4.90
N PHE A 31 -15.28 2.36 6.15
CA PHE A 31 -15.17 1.50 7.33
C PHE A 31 -16.37 0.55 7.46
N ASP A 32 -17.57 1.01 7.18
CA ASP A 32 -18.77 0.16 7.17
C ASP A 32 -18.67 -0.93 6.09
N SER A 33 -18.08 -0.58 4.92
CA SER A 33 -17.83 -1.55 3.86
C SER A 33 -16.84 -2.63 4.29
N ILE A 34 -15.76 -2.25 4.99
CA ILE A 34 -14.78 -3.20 5.52
C ILE A 34 -15.41 -4.08 6.60
N GLN A 35 -16.19 -3.49 7.51
CA GLN A 35 -16.93 -4.23 8.52
C GLN A 35 -17.86 -5.25 7.88
N PHE A 36 -18.59 -4.85 6.84
CA PHE A 36 -19.46 -5.75 6.07
C PHE A 36 -18.67 -6.95 5.50
N TRP A 37 -17.47 -6.72 4.97
CA TRP A 37 -16.64 -7.81 4.44
C TRP A 37 -16.10 -8.72 5.53
N VAL A 38 -15.73 -8.18 6.67
CA VAL A 38 -15.31 -8.99 7.83
C VAL A 38 -16.47 -9.87 8.31
N ASP A 39 -17.66 -9.31 8.48
CA ASP A 39 -18.81 -10.01 9.03
C ASP A 39 -19.38 -11.08 8.09
N ASN A 40 -19.36 -10.82 6.78
CA ASN A 40 -20.00 -11.72 5.81
C ASN A 40 -19.02 -12.70 5.15
N PHE A 41 -17.74 -12.32 5.01
CA PHE A 41 -16.73 -13.12 4.30
C PHE A 41 -15.56 -13.53 5.19
N ASN A 42 -15.53 -13.05 6.43
CA ASN A 42 -14.45 -13.30 7.40
C ASN A 42 -13.03 -13.02 6.82
N ILE A 43 -12.89 -11.95 6.08
CA ILE A 43 -11.59 -11.56 5.50
C ILE A 43 -10.56 -11.29 6.60
N ASP A 44 -9.28 -11.57 6.32
CA ASP A 44 -8.16 -11.40 7.25
C ASP A 44 -7.32 -10.15 6.98
N GLY A 45 -7.67 -9.40 5.94
CA GLY A 45 -6.96 -8.19 5.59
C GLY A 45 -7.41 -7.59 4.26
N ILE A 46 -6.87 -6.42 3.95
CA ILE A 46 -7.12 -5.72 2.69
C ILE A 46 -5.82 -5.19 2.08
N ARG A 47 -5.80 -5.09 0.76
CA ARG A 47 -4.79 -4.36 0.01
C ARG A 47 -5.34 -3.00 -0.40
N LEU A 48 -4.61 -1.95 -0.09
CA LEU A 48 -4.90 -0.58 -0.51
C LEU A 48 -4.17 -0.30 -1.81
N ASP A 49 -4.92 -0.07 -2.87
CA ASP A 49 -4.39 0.36 -4.15
C ASP A 49 -3.84 1.78 -4.04
N CYS A 50 -2.73 2.09 -4.75
CA CYS A 50 -2.12 3.42 -4.75
C CYS A 50 -1.95 4.04 -3.34
N ALA A 51 -1.53 3.25 -2.35
CA ALA A 51 -1.45 3.69 -0.95
C ALA A 51 -0.51 4.89 -0.73
N ASN A 52 0.41 5.14 -1.67
CA ASN A 52 1.32 6.28 -1.63
C ASN A 52 0.62 7.65 -1.72
N VAL A 53 -0.60 7.71 -2.23
CA VAL A 53 -1.39 8.96 -2.36
C VAL A 53 -2.52 9.08 -1.34
N LEU A 54 -2.73 8.07 -0.49
CA LEU A 54 -3.77 8.10 0.52
C LEU A 54 -3.42 9.04 1.68
N ASP A 55 -4.45 9.63 2.28
CA ASP A 55 -4.30 10.50 3.47
C ASP A 55 -3.78 9.68 4.66
N PHE A 56 -2.71 10.15 5.31
CA PHE A 56 -2.11 9.47 6.47
C PHE A 56 -3.06 9.42 7.67
N GLY A 57 -3.88 10.46 7.86
CA GLY A 57 -4.88 10.46 8.92
C GLY A 57 -5.94 9.38 8.72
N PHE A 58 -6.35 9.17 7.46
CA PHE A 58 -7.23 8.05 7.12
C PHE A 58 -6.56 6.69 7.38
N MET A 59 -5.29 6.51 7.01
CA MET A 59 -4.57 5.23 7.24
C MET A 59 -4.41 4.92 8.74
N LYS A 60 -4.18 5.91 9.59
CA LYS A 60 -4.12 5.73 11.04
C LYS A 60 -5.48 5.28 11.61
N GLU A 61 -6.53 5.98 11.23
CA GLU A 61 -7.90 5.61 11.64
C GLU A 61 -8.30 4.23 11.13
N LEU A 62 -7.93 3.91 9.88
CA LEU A 62 -8.13 2.58 9.30
C LEU A 62 -7.44 1.50 10.13
N ARG A 63 -6.18 1.73 10.55
CA ARG A 63 -5.45 0.79 11.41
C ARG A 63 -6.18 0.55 12.73
N GLU A 64 -6.60 1.61 13.40
CA GLU A 64 -7.34 1.55 14.66
C GLU A 64 -8.65 0.78 14.51
N LYS A 65 -9.47 1.16 13.50
CA LYS A 65 -10.76 0.54 13.24
C LYS A 65 -10.65 -0.95 12.91
N THR A 66 -9.74 -1.31 11.99
CA THR A 66 -9.58 -2.71 11.57
C THR A 66 -9.01 -3.59 12.68
N SER A 67 -8.11 -3.08 13.52
CA SER A 67 -7.61 -3.80 14.70
C SER A 67 -8.69 -4.03 15.75
N ALA A 68 -9.66 -3.13 15.86
CA ALA A 68 -10.83 -3.31 16.73
C ALA A 68 -11.84 -4.34 16.18
N MET A 69 -11.98 -4.41 14.85
CA MET A 69 -12.84 -5.42 14.20
C MET A 69 -12.24 -6.82 14.33
N LYS A 70 -10.94 -6.96 14.07
CA LYS A 70 -10.21 -8.22 14.11
C LYS A 70 -8.74 -7.96 14.49
N PRO A 71 -8.25 -8.47 15.66
CA PRO A 71 -6.89 -8.13 16.17
C PRO A 71 -5.76 -8.40 15.19
N ASP A 72 -5.86 -9.46 14.38
CA ASP A 72 -4.84 -9.88 13.41
C ASP A 72 -5.13 -9.39 11.98
N PHE A 73 -6.02 -8.40 11.83
CA PHE A 73 -6.39 -7.89 10.51
C PHE A 73 -5.19 -7.23 9.81
N TRP A 74 -4.87 -7.71 8.61
CA TRP A 74 -3.68 -7.30 7.87
C TRP A 74 -3.96 -6.14 6.90
N LEU A 75 -3.14 -5.09 6.99
CA LEU A 75 -3.18 -3.96 6.06
C LEU A 75 -1.93 -3.96 5.20
N MET A 76 -2.10 -4.10 3.89
CA MET A 76 -1.04 -4.00 2.89
C MET A 76 -1.33 -2.82 1.96
N GLY A 77 -0.33 -1.99 1.68
CA GLY A 77 -0.44 -0.89 0.73
C GLY A 77 0.36 -1.12 -0.54
N GLU A 78 -0.15 -0.67 -1.67
CA GLU A 78 0.66 -0.55 -2.87
C GLU A 78 1.45 0.75 -2.83
N VAL A 79 2.77 0.62 -2.70
CA VAL A 79 3.72 1.73 -2.75
C VAL A 79 4.85 1.37 -3.71
N ILE A 80 4.97 2.14 -4.80
CA ILE A 80 5.96 1.84 -5.84
C ILE A 80 7.33 2.40 -5.46
N HIS A 81 7.37 3.63 -4.92
CA HIS A 81 8.61 4.36 -4.63
C HIS A 81 8.51 5.08 -3.28
N GLY A 82 9.67 5.29 -2.66
CA GLY A 82 9.81 6.12 -1.47
C GLY A 82 10.36 5.36 -0.26
N GLU A 83 10.40 6.05 0.85
CA GLU A 83 10.82 5.52 2.14
C GLU A 83 9.68 4.69 2.73
N TYR A 84 9.72 3.37 2.61
CA TYR A 84 8.63 2.46 3.01
C TYR A 84 8.20 2.61 4.48
N ASN A 85 9.10 3.01 5.38
CA ASN A 85 8.80 3.29 6.78
C ASN A 85 7.81 4.46 7.01
N ARG A 86 7.56 5.28 5.99
CA ARG A 86 6.51 6.31 6.06
C ARG A 86 5.11 5.70 6.13
N TRP A 87 4.92 4.55 5.51
CA TRP A 87 3.63 3.82 5.46
C TRP A 87 3.63 2.61 6.38
N VAL A 88 4.76 1.88 6.47
CA VAL A 88 4.91 0.70 7.32
C VAL A 88 5.39 1.13 8.68
N ASN A 89 4.48 1.19 9.63
CA ASN A 89 4.76 1.55 11.02
C ASN A 89 3.60 1.09 11.92
N PRO A 90 3.75 1.08 13.25
CA PRO A 90 2.73 0.57 14.17
C PRO A 90 1.37 1.26 14.09
N GLU A 91 1.33 2.50 13.60
CA GLU A 91 0.10 3.29 13.53
C GLU A 91 -0.65 3.16 12.19
N MET A 92 -0.01 2.61 11.15
CA MET A 92 -0.59 2.56 9.80
C MET A 92 -0.54 1.15 9.21
N LEU A 93 0.20 0.95 8.13
CA LEU A 93 0.20 -0.32 7.39
C LEU A 93 1.16 -1.33 8.02
N HIS A 94 0.84 -2.61 7.88
CA HIS A 94 1.72 -3.71 8.27
C HIS A 94 2.79 -3.99 7.22
N SER A 95 2.46 -3.79 5.94
CA SER A 95 3.37 -4.03 4.82
C SER A 95 3.03 -3.16 3.62
N VAL A 96 3.97 -3.08 2.70
CA VAL A 96 3.78 -2.52 1.36
C VAL A 96 4.32 -3.47 0.31
N THR A 97 3.92 -3.27 -0.94
CA THR A 97 4.47 -3.98 -2.09
C THR A 97 5.96 -3.68 -2.26
N ASN A 98 6.77 -4.72 -2.44
CA ASN A 98 8.22 -4.55 -2.57
C ASN A 98 8.66 -4.47 -4.02
N TYR A 99 8.30 -3.39 -4.71
CA TYR A 99 8.69 -3.16 -6.11
C TYR A 99 10.19 -2.91 -6.28
N GLU A 100 10.87 -2.34 -5.27
CA GLU A 100 12.31 -2.08 -5.34
C GLU A 100 13.11 -3.38 -5.39
N LEU A 101 12.79 -4.35 -4.53
CA LEU A 101 13.45 -5.66 -4.57
C LEU A 101 13.09 -6.43 -5.83
N HIS A 102 11.83 -6.38 -6.26
CA HIS A 102 11.43 -7.00 -7.52
C HIS A 102 12.23 -6.46 -8.71
N LYS A 103 12.37 -5.13 -8.80
CA LYS A 103 13.20 -4.50 -9.83
C LYS A 103 14.67 -4.92 -9.71
N ALA A 104 15.24 -4.88 -8.51
CA ALA A 104 16.63 -5.25 -8.28
C ALA A 104 16.93 -6.72 -8.64
N LEU A 105 16.00 -7.62 -8.35
CA LEU A 105 16.11 -9.03 -8.75
C LEU A 105 16.07 -9.18 -10.28
N TYR A 106 15.12 -8.51 -10.93
CA TYR A 106 14.98 -8.57 -12.38
C TYR A 106 16.20 -7.99 -13.11
N SER A 107 16.56 -6.72 -12.82
CA SER A 107 17.71 -6.06 -13.48
C SER A 107 19.03 -6.68 -13.05
N GLY A 108 19.21 -6.99 -11.77
CA GLY A 108 20.44 -7.60 -11.28
C GLY A 108 20.77 -8.94 -11.93
N HIS A 109 19.78 -9.76 -12.22
CA HIS A 109 19.96 -11.01 -12.96
C HIS A 109 20.22 -10.80 -14.46
N ASN A 110 19.45 -9.90 -15.10
CA ASN A 110 19.60 -9.63 -16.53
C ASN A 110 20.95 -8.97 -16.88
N ASP A 111 21.38 -8.04 -16.02
CA ASP A 111 22.61 -7.25 -16.23
C ASP A 111 23.84 -7.86 -15.54
N HIS A 112 23.68 -9.00 -14.85
CA HIS A 112 24.70 -9.66 -14.01
C HIS A 112 25.28 -8.72 -12.93
N ASN A 113 24.47 -7.76 -12.47
CA ASN A 113 24.84 -6.77 -11.43
C ASN A 113 24.22 -7.12 -10.07
N TYR A 114 24.77 -8.11 -9.41
CA TYR A 114 24.26 -8.58 -8.10
C TYR A 114 24.46 -7.59 -6.95
N PHE A 115 25.28 -6.53 -7.13
CA PHE A 115 25.41 -5.45 -6.15
C PHE A 115 24.09 -4.68 -5.95
N GLU A 116 23.27 -4.57 -6.99
CA GLU A 116 21.95 -3.95 -6.91
C GLU A 116 21.04 -4.72 -5.96
N ILE A 117 21.05 -6.04 -6.02
CA ILE A 117 20.29 -6.90 -5.12
C ILE A 117 20.76 -6.72 -3.68
N ALA A 118 22.08 -6.82 -3.46
CA ALA A 118 22.67 -6.67 -2.12
C ALA A 118 22.40 -5.28 -1.52
N HIS A 119 22.44 -4.22 -2.34
CA HIS A 119 22.11 -2.86 -1.91
C HIS A 119 20.64 -2.74 -1.48
N ASN A 120 19.72 -3.31 -2.26
CA ASN A 120 18.30 -3.30 -1.95
C ASN A 120 17.98 -4.08 -0.67
N VAL A 121 18.56 -5.25 -0.50
CA VAL A 121 18.38 -6.05 0.72
C VAL A 121 18.81 -5.27 1.96
N ARG A 122 19.98 -4.62 1.92
CA ARG A 122 20.45 -3.79 3.06
C ARG A 122 19.53 -2.60 3.36
N ARG A 123 18.95 -1.97 2.34
CA ARG A 123 17.95 -0.91 2.56
C ARG A 123 16.71 -1.43 3.26
N LEU A 124 16.30 -2.64 2.93
CA LEU A 124 15.13 -3.28 3.50
C LEU A 124 15.37 -3.75 4.94
N GLU A 125 16.57 -4.24 5.27
CA GLU A 125 16.98 -4.56 6.67
C GLU A 125 16.77 -3.35 7.59
N ALA A 126 17.03 -2.13 7.14
CA ALA A 126 16.80 -0.91 7.93
C ALA A 126 15.30 -0.64 8.22
N VAL A 127 14.40 -1.23 7.45
CA VAL A 127 12.94 -1.22 7.69
C VAL A 127 12.56 -2.35 8.64
N GLU A 128 13.22 -3.53 8.52
CA GLU A 128 12.95 -4.71 9.33
C GLU A 128 13.32 -4.55 10.80
N ASP A 129 14.45 -3.92 11.11
CA ASP A 129 14.91 -3.70 12.49
C ASP A 129 13.90 -2.95 13.38
N ARG A 130 12.87 -2.37 12.77
CA ARG A 130 11.83 -1.61 13.47
C ARG A 130 10.48 -2.32 13.55
N PHE A 131 10.24 -3.32 12.69
CA PHE A 131 8.92 -3.96 12.56
C PHE A 131 9.07 -5.42 12.17
N THR A 132 8.30 -6.31 12.79
CA THR A 132 8.27 -7.74 12.47
C THR A 132 7.90 -7.92 10.99
N PRO A 133 8.78 -8.48 10.16
CA PRO A 133 8.59 -8.46 8.72
C PRO A 133 7.66 -9.58 8.26
N LEU A 134 6.68 -9.24 7.44
CA LEU A 134 6.10 -10.18 6.50
C LEU A 134 6.29 -9.61 5.09
N TRP A 135 7.15 -10.25 4.31
CA TRP A 135 7.45 -9.91 2.94
C TRP A 135 6.31 -10.34 2.03
N THR A 136 5.66 -9.39 1.39
CA THR A 136 4.77 -9.71 0.27
C THR A 136 5.37 -9.15 -1.01
N THR A 137 6.01 -10.00 -1.79
CA THR A 137 6.27 -9.72 -3.19
C THR A 137 5.00 -10.00 -3.98
N THR A 138 4.31 -8.97 -4.41
CA THR A 138 3.27 -9.14 -5.40
C THR A 138 3.93 -9.15 -6.77
N THR A 139 4.09 -10.32 -7.35
CA THR A 139 4.45 -10.44 -8.76
C THR A 139 3.27 -9.98 -9.60
N ARG A 140 3.45 -8.90 -10.34
CA ARG A 140 2.52 -8.52 -11.40
C ARG A 140 2.69 -9.51 -12.54
N THR A 141 1.87 -10.56 -12.58
CA THR A 141 1.63 -11.33 -13.80
C THR A 141 0.65 -10.53 -14.65
N GLY A 142 1.15 -9.63 -15.44
CA GLY A 142 0.39 -8.83 -16.37
C GLY A 142 1.22 -8.67 -17.63
N SER A 143 1.00 -9.55 -18.58
CA SER A 143 1.39 -9.41 -19.98
C SER A 143 1.07 -8.03 -20.52
N GLN A 144 2.07 -7.27 -20.83
CA GLN A 144 2.12 -6.37 -21.96
C GLN A 144 3.53 -6.45 -22.51
N VAL A 145 3.75 -7.50 -23.30
CA VAL A 145 4.78 -7.48 -24.34
C VAL A 145 4.05 -7.04 -25.60
N ASN A 146 4.31 -5.84 -26.04
CA ASN A 146 4.22 -5.41 -27.43
C ASN A 146 5.43 -4.57 -27.74
#